data_6e4f92e10a0fc6028d71702bc088392b
#
_entry.id   6e4f92e10a0fc6028d71702bc088392b
#
_cell.length_a   1.000
_cell.length_b   1.000
_cell.length_c   1.000
_cell.angle_alpha   90.00
_cell.angle_beta   90.00
_cell.angle_gamma   90.00
#
_symmetry.space_group_name_H-M   'P 1'
#
loop_
_entity.id
_entity.type
_entity.pdbx_description
1 polymer ?
#
loop_
_entity_poly.entity_id
_entity_poly.type
_entity_poly.pdbx_seq_one_letter_code
_entity_poly.pdbx_strand_id
1 'polypeptide(L)'
;NGVLGGLVGITAGADQMGPTEAIAIGAIGGVIVVLGVAFLDKCKLDDPVGAIPVHLFAGIWGTLAVGIFGAKGGFDQFMVQLASVAIVGAFCIIGALLITLLVKSIMGLRVSEEEESTGLDIAEHGTKAYFSS
;
A
#
# COMPACT_ATOMS: atom_id res chain seq x y z
N ASN A 1 -6.46 -8.95 -3.26
CA ASN A 1 -5.53 -8.11 -2.46
C ASN A 1 -5.04 -8.80 -1.17
N GLY A 2 -5.84 -9.67 -0.50
CA GLY A 2 -5.41 -10.35 0.72
C GLY A 2 -4.14 -11.19 0.55
N VAL A 3 -4.01 -11.92 -0.56
CA VAL A 3 -2.80 -12.70 -0.88
C VAL A 3 -1.58 -11.78 -1.04
N LEU A 4 -1.75 -10.65 -1.75
CA LEU A 4 -0.68 -9.66 -1.93
C LEU A 4 -0.26 -9.05 -0.59
N GLY A 5 -1.23 -8.73 0.29
CA GLY A 5 -0.94 -8.25 1.64
C GLY A 5 -0.16 -9.24 2.49
N GLY A 6 -0.45 -10.54 2.34
CA GLY A 6 0.33 -11.60 2.98
C GLY A 6 1.78 -11.66 2.49
N LEU A 7 1.98 -11.56 1.18
CA LEU A 7 3.32 -11.53 0.57
C LEU A 7 4.10 -10.28 1.00
N VAL A 8 3.49 -9.12 0.99
CA VAL A 8 4.12 -7.87 1.45
C VAL A 8 4.46 -7.97 2.94
N GLY A 9 3.54 -8.51 3.76
CA GLY A 9 3.75 -8.66 5.19
C GLY A 9 4.97 -9.48 5.57
N ILE A 10 5.30 -10.54 4.82
CA ILE A 10 6.48 -11.37 5.12
C ILE A 10 7.78 -10.82 4.52
N THR A 11 7.71 -9.90 3.55
CA THR A 11 8.87 -9.49 2.76
C THR A 11 10.03 -8.98 3.61
N ALA A 12 9.76 -8.17 4.65
CA ALA A 12 10.79 -7.57 5.50
C ALA A 12 11.58 -8.59 6.34
N GLY A 13 10.98 -9.75 6.62
CA GLY A 13 11.58 -10.79 7.46
C GLY A 13 11.79 -12.14 6.77
N ALA A 14 11.68 -12.20 5.46
CA ALA A 14 11.72 -13.45 4.71
C ALA A 14 13.01 -14.27 4.89
N ASP A 15 14.13 -13.61 5.18
CA ASP A 15 15.43 -14.22 5.46
C ASP A 15 15.63 -14.66 6.92
N GLN A 16 14.73 -14.28 7.83
CA GLN A 16 14.88 -14.45 9.28
C GLN A 16 13.76 -15.28 9.92
N MET A 17 12.74 -15.63 9.17
CA MET A 17 11.53 -16.27 9.67
C MET A 17 11.31 -17.63 9.02
N GLY A 18 10.85 -18.59 9.84
CA GLY A 18 10.48 -19.91 9.36
C GLY A 18 9.06 -19.94 8.76
N PRO A 19 8.63 -21.10 8.24
CA PRO A 19 7.30 -21.27 7.63
C PRO A 19 6.14 -20.94 8.57
N THR A 20 6.27 -21.22 9.86
CA THR A 20 5.22 -20.97 10.85
C THR A 20 4.98 -19.48 11.06
N GLU A 21 6.05 -18.73 11.24
CA GLU A 21 6.01 -17.27 11.37
C GLU A 21 5.49 -16.63 10.07
N ALA A 22 5.94 -17.12 8.93
CA ALA A 22 5.50 -16.64 7.62
C ALA A 22 3.98 -16.82 7.42
N ILE A 23 3.41 -17.95 7.85
CA ILE A 23 1.97 -18.19 7.79
C ILE A 23 1.23 -17.20 8.70
N ALA A 24 1.68 -17.02 9.94
CA ALA A 24 1.04 -16.12 10.90
C ALA A 24 1.09 -14.66 10.41
N ILE A 25 2.26 -14.19 9.97
CA ILE A 25 2.47 -12.83 9.48
C ILE A 25 1.67 -12.57 8.22
N GLY A 26 1.67 -13.54 7.28
CA GLY A 26 0.91 -13.45 6.04
C GLY A 26 -0.60 -13.44 6.27
N ALA A 27 -1.11 -14.25 7.19
CA ALA A 27 -2.52 -14.26 7.55
C ALA A 27 -2.98 -12.92 8.14
N ILE A 28 -2.20 -12.36 9.06
CA ILE A 28 -2.47 -11.03 9.65
C ILE A 28 -2.40 -9.96 8.56
N GLY A 29 -1.38 -9.99 7.69
CA GLY A 29 -1.26 -9.07 6.55
C GLY A 29 -2.47 -9.12 5.62
N GLY A 30 -2.97 -10.31 5.31
CA GLY A 30 -4.20 -10.49 4.54
C GLY A 30 -5.42 -9.86 5.18
N VAL A 31 -5.61 -10.04 6.50
CA VAL A 31 -6.71 -9.41 7.26
C VAL A 31 -6.57 -7.87 7.26
N ILE A 32 -5.36 -7.36 7.51
CA ILE A 32 -5.08 -5.91 7.49
C ILE A 32 -5.51 -5.30 6.15
N VAL A 33 -5.18 -5.95 5.03
CA VAL A 33 -5.54 -5.45 3.70
C VAL A 33 -7.05 -5.42 3.49
N VAL A 34 -7.77 -6.48 3.84
CA VAL A 34 -9.23 -6.54 3.69
C VAL A 34 -9.91 -5.43 4.50
N LEU A 35 -9.51 -5.27 5.76
CA LEU A 35 -10.03 -4.21 6.63
C LEU A 35 -9.60 -2.82 6.16
N GLY A 36 -8.37 -2.70 5.65
CA GLY A 36 -7.81 -1.45 5.14
C GLY A 36 -8.55 -0.93 3.91
N VAL A 37 -8.92 -1.79 2.96
CA VAL A 37 -9.76 -1.42 1.81
C VAL A 37 -11.10 -0.87 2.30
N ALA A 38 -11.80 -1.63 3.14
CA ALA A 38 -13.09 -1.20 3.68
C ALA A 38 -12.99 0.13 4.50
N PHE A 39 -11.86 0.37 5.16
CA PHE A 39 -11.60 1.61 5.88
C PHE A 39 -11.42 2.80 4.91
N LEU A 40 -10.62 2.64 3.84
CA LEU A 40 -10.42 3.71 2.86
C LEU A 40 -11.71 4.07 2.12
N ASP A 41 -12.52 3.07 1.76
CA ASP A 41 -13.83 3.28 1.16
C ASP A 41 -14.74 4.14 2.07
N LYS A 42 -14.77 3.84 3.36
CA LYS A 42 -15.50 4.64 4.35
C LYS A 42 -14.96 6.07 4.48
N CYS A 43 -13.66 6.26 4.33
CA CYS A 43 -13.02 7.56 4.32
C CYS A 43 -13.22 8.32 2.99
N LYS A 44 -13.85 7.69 1.98
CA LYS A 44 -14.00 8.23 0.61
C LYS A 44 -12.65 8.56 -0.04
N LEU A 45 -11.64 7.75 0.24
CA LEU A 45 -10.32 7.81 -0.40
C LEU A 45 -10.32 6.80 -1.53
N ASP A 46 -10.12 7.29 -2.75
CA ASP A 46 -10.09 6.47 -3.94
C ASP A 46 -8.74 5.74 -4.05
N ASP A 47 -8.81 4.42 -3.92
CA ASP A 47 -7.68 3.51 -4.10
C ASP A 47 -8.14 2.28 -4.91
N PRO A 48 -8.25 2.43 -6.24
CA PRO A 48 -8.91 1.44 -7.11
C PRO A 48 -8.27 0.05 -7.09
N VAL A 49 -7.01 -0.04 -6.72
CA VAL A 49 -6.29 -1.32 -6.67
C VAL A 49 -5.97 -1.80 -5.27
N GLY A 50 -6.27 -1.00 -4.25
CA GLY A 50 -5.93 -1.29 -2.85
C GLY A 50 -4.44 -1.14 -2.56
N ALA A 51 -3.76 -0.21 -3.23
CA ALA A 51 -2.32 -0.01 -3.10
C ALA A 51 -1.92 0.41 -1.67
N ILE A 52 -2.70 1.30 -1.05
CA ILE A 52 -2.42 1.77 0.31
C ILE A 52 -2.52 0.62 1.33
N PRO A 53 -3.61 -0.16 1.40
CA PRO A 53 -3.69 -1.29 2.32
C PRO A 53 -2.63 -2.35 2.06
N VAL A 54 -2.35 -2.67 0.80
CA VAL A 54 -1.38 -3.73 0.44
C VAL A 54 0.05 -3.29 0.74
N HIS A 55 0.46 -2.10 0.33
CA HIS A 55 1.87 -1.70 0.44
C HIS A 55 2.17 -0.92 1.72
N LEU A 56 1.32 0.02 2.12
CA LEU A 56 1.56 0.81 3.32
C LEU A 56 1.18 0.04 4.59
N PHE A 57 -0.08 -0.43 4.72
CA PHE A 57 -0.52 -1.04 5.98
C PHE A 57 0.15 -2.40 6.21
N ALA A 58 0.15 -3.29 5.21
CA ALA A 58 0.82 -4.58 5.35
C ALA A 58 2.35 -4.45 5.37
N GLY A 59 2.93 -3.42 4.73
CA GLY A 59 4.36 -3.13 4.80
C GLY A 59 4.80 -2.64 6.18
N ILE A 60 4.04 -1.75 6.81
CA ILE A 60 4.26 -1.34 8.21
C ILE A 60 4.17 -2.56 9.13
N TRP A 61 3.11 -3.36 8.97
CA TRP A 61 2.96 -4.60 9.75
C TRP A 61 4.17 -5.52 9.59
N GLY A 62 4.58 -5.81 8.35
CA GLY A 62 5.72 -6.69 8.07
C GLY A 62 7.04 -6.19 8.64
N THR A 63 7.28 -4.88 8.57
CA THR A 63 8.46 -4.27 9.15
C THR A 63 8.46 -4.39 10.68
N LEU A 64 7.34 -4.13 11.34
CA LEU A 64 7.21 -4.29 12.78
C LEU A 64 7.28 -5.77 13.22
N ALA A 65 6.79 -6.69 12.39
CA ALA A 65 6.86 -8.12 12.63
C ALA A 65 8.31 -8.64 12.74
N VAL A 66 9.28 -8.01 12.08
CA VAL A 66 10.70 -8.31 12.26
C VAL A 66 11.15 -8.08 13.70
N GLY A 67 10.66 -7.04 14.34
CA GLY A 67 10.93 -6.78 15.76
C GLY A 67 10.29 -7.80 16.71
N ILE A 68 9.23 -8.49 16.27
CA ILE A 68 8.50 -9.47 17.09
C ILE A 68 9.01 -10.89 16.84
N PHE A 69 9.14 -11.29 15.59
CA PHE A 69 9.39 -12.67 15.15
C PHE A 69 10.80 -12.89 14.58
N GLY A 70 11.51 -11.82 14.23
CA GLY A 70 12.85 -11.94 13.62
C GLY A 70 13.89 -12.56 14.54
N ALA A 71 14.98 -13.04 13.96
CA ALA A 71 16.07 -13.71 14.69
C ALA A 71 16.68 -12.87 15.83
N LYS A 72 16.58 -11.55 15.74
CA LYS A 72 16.98 -10.59 16.77
C LYS A 72 15.76 -9.89 17.41
N GLY A 73 14.59 -10.52 17.33
CA GLY A 73 13.35 -9.98 17.87
C GLY A 73 13.46 -9.60 19.34
N GLY A 74 12.75 -8.55 19.74
CA GLY A 74 12.73 -8.00 21.10
C GLY A 74 12.34 -6.53 21.08
N PHE A 75 12.16 -5.95 22.26
CA PHE A 75 11.70 -4.57 22.39
C PHE A 75 12.61 -3.56 21.66
N ASP A 76 13.92 -3.69 21.79
CA ASP A 76 14.86 -2.77 21.15
C ASP A 76 14.77 -2.85 19.61
N GLN A 77 14.71 -4.07 19.06
CA GLN A 77 14.55 -4.27 17.63
C GLN A 77 13.19 -3.73 17.14
N PHE A 78 12.12 -3.93 17.90
CA PHE A 78 10.80 -3.37 17.57
C PHE A 78 10.84 -1.83 17.51
N MET A 79 11.52 -1.19 18.47
CA MET A 79 11.66 0.27 18.47
C MET A 79 12.50 0.78 17.29
N VAL A 80 13.53 0.04 16.88
CA VAL A 80 14.32 0.35 15.68
C VAL A 80 13.44 0.25 14.42
N GLN A 81 12.62 -0.79 14.30
CA GLN A 81 11.69 -0.93 13.17
C GLN A 81 10.65 0.19 13.14
N LEU A 82 10.09 0.53 14.30
CA LEU A 82 9.13 1.64 14.41
C LEU A 82 9.76 2.99 14.00
N ALA A 83 10.96 3.28 14.46
CA ALA A 83 11.70 4.48 14.06
C ALA A 83 11.99 4.48 12.55
N SER A 84 12.38 3.34 11.99
CA SER A 84 12.62 3.20 10.54
C SER A 84 11.36 3.48 9.73
N VAL A 85 10.22 2.92 10.13
CA VAL A 85 8.91 3.20 9.50
C VAL A 85 8.59 4.69 9.55
N ALA A 86 8.79 5.34 10.69
CA ALA A 86 8.53 6.77 10.84
C ALA A 86 9.43 7.64 9.94
N ILE A 87 10.73 7.35 9.90
CA ILE A 87 11.71 8.09 9.10
C ILE A 87 11.43 7.91 7.60
N VAL A 88 11.28 6.66 7.15
CA VAL A 88 11.00 6.37 5.74
C VAL A 88 9.64 6.92 5.34
N GLY A 89 8.63 6.80 6.21
CA GLY A 89 7.30 7.34 5.99
C GLY A 89 7.32 8.87 5.80
N ALA A 90 8.02 9.58 6.68
CA ALA A 90 8.18 11.03 6.56
C ALA A 90 8.89 11.42 5.26
N PHE A 91 9.97 10.72 4.91
CA PHE A 91 10.69 10.94 3.65
C PHE A 91 9.78 10.72 2.43
N CYS A 92 9.03 9.62 2.41
CA CYS A 92 8.13 9.30 1.30
C CYS A 92 6.99 10.31 1.17
N ILE A 93 6.39 10.76 2.29
CA ILE A 93 5.32 11.77 2.27
C ILE A 93 5.84 13.09 1.71
N ILE A 94 6.98 13.57 2.21
CA ILE A 94 7.57 14.83 1.73
C ILE A 94 7.96 14.70 0.26
N GLY A 95 8.65 13.63 -0.12
CA GLY A 95 9.07 13.41 -1.49
C GLY A 95 7.88 13.31 -2.46
N ALA A 96 6.86 12.51 -2.12
CA ALA A 96 5.67 12.38 -2.94
C ALA A 96 4.92 13.71 -3.07
N LEU A 97 4.79 14.49 -2.00
CA LEU A 97 4.14 15.79 -2.03
C LEU A 97 4.88 16.76 -2.98
N LEU A 98 6.21 16.85 -2.87
CA LEU A 98 7.01 17.73 -3.72
C LEU A 98 6.90 17.33 -5.20
N ILE A 99 7.02 16.04 -5.51
CA ILE A 99 6.92 15.52 -6.88
C ILE A 99 5.50 15.78 -7.44
N THR A 100 4.47 15.48 -6.66
CA THR A 100 3.08 15.68 -7.09
C THR A 100 2.77 17.16 -7.35
N LEU A 101 3.24 18.07 -6.48
CA LEU A 101 3.07 19.51 -6.71
C LEU A 101 3.82 19.99 -7.94
N LEU A 102 5.02 19.47 -8.18
CA LEU A 102 5.79 19.79 -9.40
C LEU A 102 5.07 19.34 -10.65
N VAL A 103 4.63 18.07 -10.70
CA VAL A 103 3.87 17.52 -11.84
C VAL A 103 2.59 18.32 -12.06
N LYS A 104 1.85 18.62 -10.98
CA LYS A 104 0.63 19.43 -11.05
C LYS A 104 0.88 20.81 -11.68
N SER A 105 2.02 21.44 -11.37
CA SER A 105 2.36 22.77 -11.91
C SER A 105 2.75 22.76 -13.38
N ILE A 106 3.27 21.63 -13.89
CA ILE A 106 3.78 21.51 -15.26
C ILE A 106 2.69 21.03 -16.23
N MET A 107 1.97 19.96 -15.86
CA MET A 107 1.07 19.26 -16.78
C MET A 107 -0.33 18.95 -16.22
N GLY A 108 -0.60 19.33 -14.97
CA GLY A 108 -1.84 18.97 -14.29
C GLY A 108 -1.82 17.55 -13.75
N LEU A 109 -2.88 17.18 -13.01
CA LEU A 109 -3.04 15.84 -12.41
C LEU A 109 -4.34 15.15 -12.80
N ARG A 110 -5.26 15.88 -13.43
CA ARG A 110 -6.57 15.36 -13.82
C ARG A 110 -6.82 15.62 -15.30
N VAL A 111 -7.52 14.73 -15.92
CA VAL A 111 -8.10 14.90 -17.24
C VAL A 111 -9.22 15.93 -17.18
N SER A 112 -9.69 16.40 -18.33
CA SER A 112 -10.83 17.32 -18.42
C SER A 112 -12.13 16.67 -17.93
N GLU A 113 -13.09 17.47 -17.49
CA GLU A 113 -14.42 16.98 -17.07
C GLU A 113 -15.15 16.23 -18.20
N GLU A 114 -14.92 16.62 -19.44
CA GLU A 114 -15.48 15.96 -20.62
C GLU A 114 -14.89 14.55 -20.80
N GLU A 115 -13.57 14.40 -20.71
CA GLU A 115 -12.91 13.09 -20.78
C GLU A 115 -13.30 12.19 -19.61
N GLU A 116 -13.42 12.76 -18.39
CA GLU A 116 -13.84 12.01 -17.21
C GLU A 116 -15.29 11.51 -17.34
N SER A 117 -16.19 12.31 -17.93
CA SER A 117 -17.59 11.92 -18.16
C SER A 117 -17.76 10.92 -19.31
N THR A 118 -16.91 11.01 -20.33
CA THR A 118 -16.93 10.10 -21.48
C THR A 118 -16.34 8.73 -21.11
N GLY A 119 -15.41 8.70 -20.17
CA GLY A 119 -14.65 7.54 -19.76
C GLY A 119 -13.28 7.49 -20.45
N LEU A 120 -12.23 7.27 -19.66
CA LEU A 120 -10.85 7.27 -20.14
C LEU A 120 -10.55 6.09 -21.06
N ASP A 121 -11.27 5.00 -20.94
CA ASP A 121 -11.21 3.87 -21.86
C ASP A 121 -11.57 4.27 -23.30
N ILE A 122 -12.53 5.17 -23.46
CA ILE A 122 -12.90 5.70 -24.78
C ILE A 122 -11.99 6.86 -25.19
N ALA A 123 -11.77 7.82 -24.28
CA ALA A 123 -11.03 9.04 -24.58
C ALA A 123 -9.55 8.76 -24.92
N GLU A 124 -8.88 7.85 -24.20
CA GLU A 124 -7.46 7.55 -24.39
C GLU A 124 -7.21 6.31 -25.26
N HIS A 125 -8.07 5.29 -25.17
CA HIS A 125 -7.84 3.99 -25.83
C HIS A 125 -8.81 3.71 -26.98
N GLY A 126 -9.87 4.50 -27.15
CA GLY A 126 -10.85 4.34 -28.23
C GLY A 126 -11.68 3.04 -28.14
N THR A 127 -11.63 2.35 -26.99
CA THR A 127 -12.33 1.08 -26.76
C THR A 127 -13.03 1.09 -25.42
N LYS A 128 -14.22 0.47 -25.36
CA LYS A 128 -14.96 0.32 -24.08
C LYS A 128 -14.36 -0.83 -23.27
N ALA A 129 -14.03 -0.57 -22.00
CA ALA A 129 -13.60 -1.60 -21.07
C ALA A 129 -14.72 -2.56 -20.66
N TYR A 130 -15.99 -2.06 -20.65
CA TYR A 130 -17.17 -2.84 -20.33
C TYR A 130 -18.21 -2.73 -21.44
N PHE A 131 -18.76 -3.88 -21.86
CA PHE A 131 -19.89 -3.87 -22.76
C PHE A 131 -21.15 -3.54 -21.95
N SER A 132 -21.85 -2.47 -22.32
CA SER A 132 -23.19 -2.22 -21.80
C SER A 132 -24.10 -3.35 -22.29
N SER A 133 -24.61 -4.16 -21.37
CA SER A 133 -25.69 -5.11 -21.62
C SER A 133 -26.96 -4.39 -22.01
#